data_e5c4f987710137d3d676dfe2f8c2baf0
#
_entry.id   e5c4f987710137d3d676dfe2f8c2baf0
#
_cell.length_a   1.000
_cell.length_b   1.000
_cell.length_c   1.000
_cell.angle_alpha   90.00
_cell.angle_beta   90.00
_cell.angle_gamma   90.00
#
_symmetry.space_group_name_H-M   'P 1'
#
loop_
_entity.id
_entity.type
_entity.pdbx_description
1 polymer ?
#
loop_
_entity_poly.entity_id
_entity_poly.type
_entity_poly.pdbx_seq_one_letter_code
_entity_poly.pdbx_strand_id
1 'polypeptide(L)'
;MDEKQMDCSKKTLRRKLDLLLRTGQILMESSADTSRVKRNMERTAAYLGLPKENLHMNIDYYMLQVNVSDEYHSFSKMQRCDKHVINMLAIQEVSKLSWRAIQKDYSLDKYEEELEKIANGKHYYKDWIIAIGAGLACGGFCIQFGCDWTAFFYASIAAILGNRLRMFLNHSGSNLYANFAVAAFVSTILAWLSSFLSTPTVQAALPEFLRPILFTKTPWHPLLACALYIVPGVPLINAVNDLLDNHINTGLVRAMNTLLIVIAMSFGIMLAIKCGSFDGFAKDLPTIPHHSFYVYAIAAAISAMGFATIYNIPYRLMPWIAVGGIICVCTRNFVFLDPSTGNAGLGLGIVVGSLCGSALISIINIKAVHILHTPHQCITIPAVIPIVPGVLMYRALYGFMGMQGVVGEVTHAMSFAINGSLVLVCIALGVAIPNIFAKKWIAPHRKAKLQRMIDERRQRGKFVDLHQYNI
;
A
#
# COMPACT_ATOMS: atom_id res chain seq x y z
N MET A 1 46.13 19.80 14.12
CA MET A 1 45.60 18.81 13.15
C MET A 1 45.85 19.39 11.74
N ASP A 2 46.51 18.67 10.86
CA ASP A 2 46.80 19.19 9.53
C ASP A 2 45.51 19.49 8.74
N GLU A 3 45.52 20.59 7.98
CA GLU A 3 44.39 21.04 7.14
C GLU A 3 43.90 19.94 6.19
N LYS A 4 44.79 19.08 5.71
CA LYS A 4 44.48 17.86 4.93
C LYS A 4 43.73 16.78 5.73
N GLN A 5 44.05 16.63 7.01
CA GLN A 5 43.35 15.66 7.88
C GLN A 5 41.94 16.14 8.22
N MET A 6 41.76 17.44 8.38
CA MET A 6 40.47 18.10 8.63
C MET A 6 39.54 17.99 7.40
N ASP A 7 40.07 18.18 6.20
CA ASP A 7 39.29 18.07 4.96
C ASP A 7 38.87 16.59 4.68
N CYS A 8 39.74 15.63 4.92
CA CYS A 8 39.44 14.21 4.81
C CYS A 8 38.33 13.78 5.80
N SER A 9 38.35 14.32 6.98
CA SER A 9 37.39 14.10 8.05
C SER A 9 35.99 14.65 7.67
N LYS A 10 35.91 15.90 7.25
CA LYS A 10 34.68 16.55 6.74
C LYS A 10 34.07 15.78 5.56
N LYS A 11 34.90 15.31 4.64
CA LYS A 11 34.47 14.50 3.49
C LYS A 11 33.84 13.16 3.92
N THR A 12 34.44 12.54 4.93
CA THR A 12 33.89 11.30 5.51
C THR A 12 32.55 11.52 6.20
N LEU A 13 32.38 12.59 6.96
CA LEU A 13 31.09 12.94 7.59
C LEU A 13 30.02 13.22 6.55
N ARG A 14 30.33 14.00 5.52
CA ARG A 14 29.41 14.27 4.40
C ARG A 14 28.92 12.98 3.77
N ARG A 15 29.83 12.04 3.47
CA ARG A 15 29.49 10.73 2.89
C ARG A 15 28.59 9.92 3.81
N LYS A 16 28.84 9.92 5.13
CA LYS A 16 27.98 9.25 6.10
C LYS A 16 26.55 9.81 6.09
N LEU A 17 26.41 11.14 6.05
CA LEU A 17 25.09 11.78 5.97
C LEU A 17 24.38 11.49 4.64
N ASP A 18 25.13 11.41 3.52
CA ASP A 18 24.58 11.00 2.22
C ASP A 18 23.98 9.60 2.28
N LEU A 19 24.71 8.63 2.83
CA LEU A 19 24.26 7.26 2.98
C LEU A 19 23.04 7.15 3.91
N LEU A 20 23.02 7.96 4.98
CA LEU A 20 21.88 8.03 5.89
C LEU A 20 20.62 8.56 5.19
N LEU A 21 20.76 9.68 4.49
CA LEU A 21 19.66 10.29 3.72
C LEU A 21 19.21 9.40 2.58
N ARG A 22 20.13 8.77 1.86
CA ARG A 22 19.82 7.83 0.78
C ARG A 22 19.03 6.61 1.30
N THR A 23 19.39 6.10 2.48
CA THR A 23 18.62 5.02 3.14
C THR A 23 17.17 5.46 3.41
N GLY A 24 16.98 6.65 3.95
CA GLY A 24 15.66 7.23 4.19
C GLY A 24 14.87 7.47 2.89
N GLN A 25 15.54 8.01 1.87
CA GLN A 25 14.95 8.28 0.56
C GLN A 25 14.38 7.01 -0.09
N ILE A 26 15.16 5.94 -0.17
CA ILE A 26 14.70 4.67 -0.75
C ILE A 26 13.46 4.14 -0.03
N LEU A 27 13.43 4.25 1.29
CA LEU A 27 12.27 3.81 2.08
C LEU A 27 11.04 4.69 1.85
N MET A 28 11.19 6.01 1.84
CA MET A 28 10.10 6.96 1.62
C MET A 28 9.54 6.81 0.20
N GLU A 29 10.41 6.75 -0.80
CA GLU A 29 10.04 6.55 -2.20
C GLU A 29 9.44 5.16 -2.47
N SER A 30 9.73 4.16 -1.62
CA SER A 30 9.10 2.83 -1.64
C SER A 30 7.76 2.76 -0.90
N SER A 31 7.22 3.90 -0.46
CA SER A 31 5.97 4.00 0.31
C SER A 31 5.99 3.35 1.70
N ALA A 32 7.12 3.38 2.41
CA ALA A 32 7.18 3.00 3.82
C ALA A 32 6.47 4.05 4.71
N ASP A 33 5.93 3.61 5.85
CA ASP A 33 5.44 4.53 6.89
C ASP A 33 6.58 5.34 7.51
N THR A 34 6.28 6.56 7.96
CA THR A 34 7.27 7.49 8.51
C THR A 34 8.01 6.94 9.72
N SER A 35 7.29 6.26 10.62
CA SER A 35 7.89 5.59 11.77
C SER A 35 8.90 4.50 11.38
N ARG A 36 8.68 3.83 10.24
CA ARG A 36 9.63 2.84 9.71
C ARG A 36 10.85 3.51 9.10
N VAL A 37 10.66 4.57 8.32
CA VAL A 37 11.76 5.36 7.78
C VAL A 37 12.66 5.81 8.92
N LYS A 38 12.11 6.43 9.96
CA LYS A 38 12.82 6.88 11.15
C LYS A 38 13.63 5.77 11.83
N ARG A 39 13.00 4.63 12.11
CA ARG A 39 13.67 3.50 12.77
C ARG A 39 14.82 2.89 11.94
N ASN A 40 14.69 2.87 10.61
CA ASN A 40 15.78 2.39 9.76
C ASN A 40 16.91 3.42 9.68
N MET A 41 16.60 4.70 9.58
CA MET A 41 17.59 5.78 9.63
C MET A 41 18.34 5.80 10.97
N GLU A 42 17.65 5.66 12.11
CA GLU A 42 18.28 5.53 13.43
C GLU A 42 19.27 4.36 13.51
N ARG A 43 18.93 3.19 12.93
CA ARG A 43 19.84 2.05 12.86
C ARG A 43 21.03 2.30 11.95
N THR A 44 20.78 2.93 10.80
CA THR A 44 21.86 3.29 9.88
C THR A 44 22.78 4.33 10.50
N ALA A 45 22.26 5.32 11.23
CA ALA A 45 23.06 6.29 12.00
C ALA A 45 23.95 5.58 13.04
N ALA A 46 23.40 4.62 13.76
CA ALA A 46 24.18 3.80 14.71
C ALA A 46 25.27 2.99 14.00
N TYR A 47 24.99 2.44 12.81
CA TYR A 47 26.00 1.78 11.98
C TYR A 47 27.09 2.78 11.52
N LEU A 48 26.72 3.98 11.09
CA LEU A 48 27.65 5.00 10.64
C LEU A 48 28.46 5.66 11.77
N GLY A 49 28.12 5.34 13.03
CA GLY A 49 28.76 5.91 14.21
C GLY A 49 28.34 7.34 14.49
N LEU A 50 27.16 7.77 14.05
CA LEU A 50 26.61 9.08 14.36
C LEU A 50 25.93 9.03 15.73
N PRO A 51 26.32 9.89 16.71
CA PRO A 51 25.75 9.90 18.04
C PRO A 51 24.30 10.41 18.00
N LYS A 52 23.42 9.73 18.71
CA LYS A 52 22.00 10.03 18.72
C LYS A 52 21.69 11.41 19.33
N GLU A 53 22.49 11.79 20.31
CA GLU A 53 22.34 13.03 21.06
C GLU A 53 22.54 14.28 20.14
N ASN A 54 23.38 14.14 19.14
CA ASN A 54 23.79 15.18 18.22
C ASN A 54 23.07 15.12 16.87
N LEU A 55 22.19 14.11 16.68
CA LEU A 55 21.54 13.83 15.40
C LEU A 55 20.06 14.19 15.44
N HIS A 56 19.66 15.19 14.70
CA HIS A 56 18.27 15.57 14.50
C HIS A 56 17.82 15.18 13.09
N MET A 57 16.68 14.48 13.00
CA MET A 57 16.12 14.03 11.73
C MET A 57 14.71 14.58 11.57
N ASN A 58 14.46 15.35 10.52
CA ASN A 58 13.14 15.74 10.07
C ASN A 58 12.77 14.89 8.84
N ILE A 59 11.61 14.25 8.90
CA ILE A 59 11.16 13.29 7.89
C ILE A 59 9.80 13.74 7.38
N ASP A 60 9.81 14.43 6.24
CA ASP A 60 8.62 14.82 5.52
C ASP A 60 8.42 13.97 4.26
N TYR A 61 7.21 14.01 3.69
CA TYR A 61 6.86 13.18 2.55
C TYR A 61 7.74 13.43 1.33
N TYR A 62 8.03 14.71 1.03
CA TYR A 62 8.84 15.11 -0.13
C TYR A 62 10.29 15.44 0.20
N MET A 63 10.64 15.56 1.48
CA MET A 63 11.98 15.98 1.87
C MET A 63 12.42 15.35 3.18
N LEU A 64 13.64 14.83 3.18
CA LEU A 64 14.32 14.37 4.37
C LEU A 64 15.42 15.36 4.72
N GLN A 65 15.52 15.72 5.99
CA GLN A 65 16.56 16.58 6.50
C GLN A 65 17.25 15.91 7.69
N VAL A 66 18.55 15.98 7.69
CA VAL A 66 19.38 15.50 8.79
C VAL A 66 20.30 16.64 9.22
N ASN A 67 20.32 16.90 10.51
CA ASN A 67 21.22 17.83 11.14
C ASN A 67 22.08 17.10 12.17
N VAL A 68 23.37 17.31 12.11
CA VAL A 68 24.34 16.89 13.12
C VAL A 68 24.96 18.11 13.73
N SER A 69 24.83 18.29 15.04
CA SER A 69 25.32 19.47 15.75
C SER A 69 26.12 19.08 16.99
N ASP A 70 27.11 19.88 17.32
CA ASP A 70 27.80 19.88 18.61
C ASP A 70 27.58 21.25 19.33
N GLU A 71 28.32 21.53 20.37
CA GLU A 71 28.18 22.76 21.15
C GLU A 71 28.48 24.03 20.33
N TYR A 72 29.25 23.95 19.25
CA TYR A 72 29.76 25.10 18.51
C TYR A 72 29.32 25.13 17.05
N HIS A 73 29.00 23.96 16.47
CA HIS A 73 28.80 23.82 15.03
C HIS A 73 27.59 22.96 14.69
N SER A 74 27.02 23.24 13.54
CA SER A 74 25.88 22.52 13.02
C SER A 74 26.06 22.24 11.52
N PHE A 75 25.91 20.98 11.14
CA PHE A 75 25.95 20.55 9.76
C PHE A 75 24.62 19.96 9.34
N SER A 76 23.93 20.61 8.41
CA SER A 76 22.62 20.20 7.92
C SER A 76 22.71 19.72 6.47
N LYS A 77 21.99 18.65 6.15
CA LYS A 77 21.87 18.14 4.79
C LYS A 77 20.44 17.73 4.49
N MET A 78 20.00 17.94 3.26
CA MET A 78 18.64 17.64 2.80
C MET A 78 18.68 16.71 1.59
N GLN A 79 17.65 15.86 1.48
CA GLN A 79 17.45 14.96 0.35
C GLN A 79 15.98 15.00 -0.07
N ARG A 80 15.75 15.27 -1.35
CA ARG A 80 14.40 15.28 -1.93
C ARG A 80 13.94 13.86 -2.26
N CYS A 81 12.64 13.60 -2.07
CA CYS A 81 11.95 12.36 -2.39
C CYS A 81 10.88 12.67 -3.45
N ASP A 82 11.15 12.35 -4.70
CA ASP A 82 10.28 12.74 -5.83
C ASP A 82 9.40 11.59 -6.34
N LYS A 83 9.82 10.35 -6.12
CA LYS A 83 9.12 9.16 -6.59
C LYS A 83 8.47 8.42 -5.43
N HIS A 84 7.17 8.14 -5.54
CA HIS A 84 6.45 7.39 -4.52
C HIS A 84 5.78 6.18 -5.17
N VAL A 85 6.53 5.08 -5.25
CA VAL A 85 6.07 3.81 -5.83
C VAL A 85 6.05 2.75 -4.75
N ILE A 86 4.99 1.95 -4.68
CA ILE A 86 4.91 0.89 -3.66
C ILE A 86 5.90 -0.22 -4.03
N ASN A 87 6.95 -0.39 -3.20
CA ASN A 87 7.96 -1.43 -3.37
C ASN A 87 8.29 -2.10 -2.03
N MET A 88 7.52 -3.12 -1.68
CA MET A 88 7.69 -3.83 -0.40
C MET A 88 9.01 -4.62 -0.33
N LEU A 89 9.55 -5.04 -1.49
CA LEU A 89 10.85 -5.70 -1.55
C LEU A 89 11.97 -4.75 -1.12
N ALA A 90 11.99 -3.52 -1.63
CA ALA A 90 12.99 -2.51 -1.25
C ALA A 90 12.91 -2.19 0.25
N ILE A 91 11.70 -2.01 0.79
CA ILE A 91 11.49 -1.81 2.24
C ILE A 91 12.08 -2.97 3.05
N GLN A 92 11.85 -4.21 2.61
CA GLN A 92 12.36 -5.40 3.28
C GLN A 92 13.89 -5.47 3.21
N GLU A 93 14.49 -5.27 2.03
CA GLU A 93 15.93 -5.40 1.83
C GLU A 93 16.71 -4.27 2.52
N VAL A 94 16.25 -3.01 2.48
CA VAL A 94 16.86 -1.92 3.27
C VAL A 94 16.79 -2.21 4.77
N SER A 95 15.66 -2.73 5.23
CA SER A 95 15.53 -3.12 6.65
C SER A 95 16.49 -4.23 7.05
N LYS A 96 16.76 -5.21 6.18
CA LYS A 96 17.76 -6.26 6.41
C LYS A 96 19.18 -5.71 6.31
N LEU A 97 19.44 -4.83 5.31
CA LEU A 97 20.76 -4.23 5.12
C LEU A 97 21.20 -3.45 6.35
N SER A 98 20.32 -2.62 6.92
CA SER A 98 20.63 -1.85 8.14
C SER A 98 21.03 -2.73 9.35
N TRP A 99 20.47 -3.95 9.47
CA TRP A 99 20.89 -4.91 10.49
C TRP A 99 22.20 -5.63 10.13
N ARG A 100 22.33 -6.10 8.89
CA ARG A 100 23.54 -6.80 8.41
C ARG A 100 24.77 -5.91 8.49
N ALA A 101 24.61 -4.62 8.15
CA ALA A 101 25.71 -3.65 8.19
C ALA A 101 26.29 -3.48 9.60
N ILE A 102 25.41 -3.43 10.63
CA ILE A 102 25.87 -3.37 12.02
C ILE A 102 26.52 -4.69 12.44
N GLN A 103 25.89 -5.84 12.14
CA GLN A 103 26.34 -7.15 12.59
C GLN A 103 27.67 -7.57 11.96
N LYS A 104 27.85 -7.30 10.67
CA LYS A 104 29.03 -7.71 9.89
C LYS A 104 30.06 -6.60 9.73
N ASP A 105 29.82 -5.44 10.35
CA ASP A 105 30.70 -4.28 10.32
C ASP A 105 31.15 -3.92 8.88
N TYR A 106 30.18 -3.67 7.98
CA TYR A 106 30.45 -3.35 6.61
C TYR A 106 31.30 -2.08 6.47
N SER A 107 32.17 -2.02 5.43
CA SER A 107 32.78 -0.77 5.00
C SER A 107 31.73 0.17 4.40
N LEU A 108 32.02 1.48 4.38
CA LEU A 108 31.12 2.46 3.77
C LEU A 108 30.87 2.14 2.28
N ASP A 109 31.92 1.71 1.55
CA ASP A 109 31.81 1.35 0.14
C ASP A 109 30.87 0.15 -0.06
N LYS A 110 31.00 -0.88 0.76
CA LYS A 110 30.13 -2.05 0.69
C LYS A 110 28.69 -1.72 1.03
N TYR A 111 28.45 -0.85 2.02
CA TYR A 111 27.12 -0.42 2.37
C TYR A 111 26.48 0.38 1.23
N GLU A 112 27.23 1.30 0.62
CA GLU A 112 26.81 2.09 -0.53
C GLU A 112 26.47 1.21 -1.72
N GLU A 113 27.34 0.25 -2.06
CA GLU A 113 27.11 -0.71 -3.14
C GLU A 113 25.82 -1.52 -2.93
N GLU A 114 25.61 -2.09 -1.74
CA GLU A 114 24.41 -2.85 -1.42
C GLU A 114 23.15 -1.96 -1.43
N LEU A 115 23.27 -0.71 -0.97
CA LEU A 115 22.17 0.25 -0.97
C LEU A 115 21.76 0.64 -2.39
N GLU A 116 22.73 0.92 -3.26
CA GLU A 116 22.48 1.24 -4.67
C GLU A 116 21.98 0.03 -5.47
N LYS A 117 22.39 -1.19 -5.15
CA LYS A 117 21.77 -2.41 -5.70
C LYS A 117 20.29 -2.50 -5.37
N ILE A 118 19.89 -2.10 -4.16
CA ILE A 118 18.47 -2.08 -3.77
C ILE A 118 17.74 -0.95 -4.51
N ALA A 119 18.34 0.25 -4.58
CA ALA A 119 17.73 1.43 -5.21
C ALA A 119 17.50 1.23 -6.71
N ASN A 120 18.48 0.65 -7.40
CA ASN A 120 18.47 0.40 -8.85
C ASN A 120 17.95 -1.00 -9.21
N GLY A 121 17.52 -1.76 -8.21
CA GLY A 121 16.99 -3.11 -8.38
C GLY A 121 15.76 -3.13 -9.29
N LYS A 122 15.79 -4.01 -10.29
CA LYS A 122 14.61 -4.23 -11.15
C LYS A 122 13.45 -4.76 -10.32
N HIS A 123 12.23 -4.48 -10.76
CA HIS A 123 11.05 -5.13 -10.20
C HIS A 123 11.23 -6.65 -10.20
N TYR A 124 10.79 -7.31 -9.12
CA TYR A 124 10.89 -8.76 -8.97
C TYR A 124 10.08 -9.49 -10.05
N TYR A 125 8.96 -8.88 -10.43
CA TYR A 125 8.07 -9.40 -11.47
C TYR A 125 8.24 -8.63 -12.77
N LYS A 126 8.06 -9.35 -13.90
CA LYS A 126 7.94 -8.73 -15.22
C LYS A 126 6.60 -7.99 -15.31
N ASP A 127 6.53 -6.97 -16.12
CA ASP A 127 5.35 -6.10 -16.31
C ASP A 127 4.07 -6.86 -16.60
N TRP A 128 4.13 -7.93 -17.38
CA TRP A 128 2.95 -8.73 -17.71
C TRP A 128 2.42 -9.53 -16.51
N ILE A 129 3.30 -9.96 -15.57
CA ILE A 129 2.90 -10.62 -14.32
C ILE A 129 2.20 -9.61 -13.41
N ILE A 130 2.72 -8.37 -13.34
CA ILE A 130 2.08 -7.29 -12.56
C ILE A 130 0.69 -6.98 -13.13
N ALA A 131 0.55 -6.95 -14.46
CA ALA A 131 -0.75 -6.74 -15.10
C ALA A 131 -1.74 -7.87 -14.81
N ILE A 132 -1.31 -9.14 -14.89
CA ILE A 132 -2.13 -10.28 -14.49
C ILE A 132 -2.50 -10.18 -13.00
N GLY A 133 -1.54 -9.81 -12.14
CA GLY A 133 -1.82 -9.57 -10.73
C GLY A 133 -2.91 -8.52 -10.50
N ALA A 134 -2.90 -7.42 -11.27
CA ALA A 134 -3.95 -6.41 -11.23
C ALA A 134 -5.32 -6.97 -11.67
N GLY A 135 -5.34 -7.80 -12.70
CA GLY A 135 -6.55 -8.50 -13.13
C GLY A 135 -7.09 -9.42 -12.03
N LEU A 136 -6.26 -10.28 -11.47
CA LEU A 136 -6.65 -11.19 -10.38
C LEU A 136 -7.14 -10.43 -9.14
N ALA A 137 -6.49 -9.31 -8.80
CA ALA A 137 -6.92 -8.44 -7.71
C ALA A 137 -8.34 -7.92 -7.94
N CYS A 138 -8.61 -7.37 -9.13
CA CYS A 138 -9.91 -6.81 -9.49
C CYS A 138 -11.00 -7.88 -9.65
N GLY A 139 -10.70 -9.01 -10.26
CA GLY A 139 -11.62 -10.13 -10.35
C GLY A 139 -12.00 -10.67 -8.97
N GLY A 140 -11.03 -10.83 -8.06
CA GLY A 140 -11.30 -11.24 -6.69
C GLY A 140 -12.21 -10.26 -5.94
N PHE A 141 -12.05 -8.95 -6.15
CA PHE A 141 -13.00 -7.96 -5.65
C PHE A 141 -14.40 -8.12 -6.25
N CYS A 142 -14.49 -8.41 -7.57
CA CYS A 142 -15.77 -8.62 -8.23
C CYS A 142 -16.58 -9.72 -7.54
N ILE A 143 -15.95 -10.87 -7.26
CA ILE A 143 -16.59 -11.97 -6.48
C ILE A 143 -16.98 -11.51 -5.07
N GLN A 144 -16.16 -10.71 -4.40
CA GLN A 144 -16.47 -10.21 -3.06
C GLN A 144 -17.69 -9.27 -3.05
N PHE A 145 -18.06 -8.69 -4.19
CA PHE A 145 -19.28 -7.89 -4.36
C PHE A 145 -20.51 -8.73 -4.69
N GLY A 146 -20.38 -10.05 -4.73
CA GLY A 146 -21.49 -10.96 -5.02
C GLY A 146 -21.61 -11.37 -6.49
N CYS A 147 -20.60 -11.09 -7.32
CA CYS A 147 -20.61 -11.40 -8.75
C CYS A 147 -20.31 -12.86 -9.02
N ASP A 148 -20.69 -13.31 -10.21
CA ASP A 148 -20.35 -14.65 -10.72
C ASP A 148 -18.92 -14.72 -11.31
N TRP A 149 -18.45 -15.93 -11.61
CA TRP A 149 -17.12 -16.17 -12.14
C TRP A 149 -16.91 -15.60 -13.55
N THR A 150 -17.96 -15.47 -14.36
CA THR A 150 -17.88 -14.82 -15.67
C THR A 150 -17.58 -13.34 -15.51
N ALA A 151 -18.25 -12.66 -14.58
CA ALA A 151 -17.96 -11.28 -14.23
C ALA A 151 -16.53 -11.10 -13.68
N PHE A 152 -16.01 -12.08 -12.92
CA PHE A 152 -14.60 -12.12 -12.50
C PHE A 152 -13.66 -12.00 -13.70
N PHE A 153 -13.87 -12.82 -14.76
CA PHE A 153 -13.01 -12.78 -15.95
C PHE A 153 -13.13 -11.46 -16.69
N TYR A 154 -14.32 -10.89 -16.80
CA TYR A 154 -14.53 -9.58 -17.45
C TYR A 154 -13.78 -8.46 -16.71
N ALA A 155 -13.93 -8.39 -15.40
CA ALA A 155 -13.20 -7.43 -14.58
C ALA A 155 -11.67 -7.65 -14.67
N SER A 156 -11.23 -8.91 -14.66
CA SER A 156 -9.81 -9.27 -14.74
C SER A 156 -9.17 -8.84 -16.06
N ILE A 157 -9.80 -9.15 -17.19
CA ILE A 157 -9.27 -8.80 -18.53
C ILE A 157 -9.21 -7.28 -18.70
N ALA A 158 -10.29 -6.58 -18.32
CA ALA A 158 -10.34 -5.12 -18.38
C ALA A 158 -9.23 -4.48 -17.50
N ALA A 159 -9.00 -5.00 -16.30
CA ALA A 159 -7.95 -4.52 -15.40
C ALA A 159 -6.54 -4.82 -15.93
N ILE A 160 -6.31 -5.99 -16.55
CA ILE A 160 -5.01 -6.32 -17.17
C ILE A 160 -4.66 -5.29 -18.25
N LEU A 161 -5.59 -5.03 -19.15
CA LEU A 161 -5.37 -4.11 -20.27
C LEU A 161 -5.20 -2.66 -19.76
N GLY A 162 -6.06 -2.22 -18.84
CA GLY A 162 -5.97 -0.88 -18.25
C GLY A 162 -4.67 -0.68 -17.45
N ASN A 163 -4.23 -1.69 -16.70
CA ASN A 163 -2.96 -1.59 -15.99
C ASN A 163 -1.76 -1.56 -16.93
N ARG A 164 -1.79 -2.32 -18.03
CA ARG A 164 -0.74 -2.25 -19.08
C ARG A 164 -0.67 -0.86 -19.68
N LEU A 165 -1.82 -0.26 -20.02
CA LEU A 165 -1.87 1.11 -20.52
C LEU A 165 -1.29 2.10 -19.48
N ARG A 166 -1.67 1.98 -18.20
CA ARG A 166 -1.12 2.83 -17.14
C ARG A 166 0.40 2.73 -17.05
N MET A 167 0.94 1.51 -17.08
CA MET A 167 2.39 1.29 -17.04
C MET A 167 3.07 1.94 -18.24
N PHE A 168 2.51 1.80 -19.45
CA PHE A 168 3.01 2.44 -20.65
C PHE A 168 3.01 3.98 -20.53
N LEU A 169 1.91 4.58 -20.10
CA LEU A 169 1.80 6.03 -19.87
C LEU A 169 2.78 6.55 -18.82
N ASN A 170 3.00 5.80 -17.75
CA ASN A 170 3.98 6.17 -16.73
C ASN A 170 5.42 6.20 -17.26
N HIS A 171 5.77 5.32 -18.20
CA HIS A 171 7.10 5.35 -18.84
C HIS A 171 7.28 6.53 -19.79
N SER A 172 6.20 7.09 -20.35
CA SER A 172 6.25 8.26 -21.23
C SER A 172 6.40 9.61 -20.52
N GLY A 173 6.48 9.60 -19.17
CA GLY A 173 6.70 10.82 -18.38
C GLY A 173 5.48 11.75 -18.27
N SER A 174 4.28 11.27 -18.59
CA SER A 174 3.03 12.00 -18.48
C SER A 174 2.58 12.18 -17.01
N ASN A 175 1.61 13.09 -16.79
CA ASN A 175 1.12 13.39 -15.44
C ASN A 175 0.49 12.15 -14.77
N LEU A 176 0.90 11.87 -13.53
CA LEU A 176 0.49 10.69 -12.76
C LEU A 176 -1.05 10.59 -12.61
N TYR A 177 -1.73 11.69 -12.29
CA TYR A 177 -3.17 11.70 -12.07
C TYR A 177 -3.93 11.51 -13.38
N ALA A 178 -3.45 12.13 -14.48
CA ALA A 178 -4.00 11.90 -15.80
C ALA A 178 -3.87 10.43 -16.22
N ASN A 179 -2.75 9.79 -15.93
CA ASN A 179 -2.55 8.38 -16.22
C ASN A 179 -3.52 7.48 -15.45
N PHE A 180 -3.83 7.80 -14.20
CA PHE A 180 -4.85 7.09 -13.43
C PHE A 180 -6.25 7.29 -14.01
N ALA A 181 -6.62 8.50 -14.39
CA ALA A 181 -7.92 8.79 -14.99
C ALA A 181 -8.10 8.06 -16.33
N VAL A 182 -7.11 8.12 -17.22
CA VAL A 182 -7.13 7.43 -18.52
C VAL A 182 -7.18 5.91 -18.35
N ALA A 183 -6.38 5.36 -17.44
CA ALA A 183 -6.38 3.93 -17.18
C ALA A 183 -7.73 3.44 -16.60
N ALA A 184 -8.33 4.20 -15.69
CA ALA A 184 -9.65 3.90 -15.14
C ALA A 184 -10.73 3.98 -16.23
N PHE A 185 -10.71 5.03 -17.06
CA PHE A 185 -11.61 5.21 -18.19
C PHE A 185 -11.55 4.00 -19.14
N VAL A 186 -10.37 3.63 -19.61
CA VAL A 186 -10.19 2.51 -20.55
C VAL A 186 -10.59 1.19 -19.92
N SER A 187 -10.20 0.92 -18.66
CA SER A 187 -10.63 -0.30 -17.95
C SER A 187 -12.16 -0.39 -17.90
N THR A 188 -12.84 0.71 -17.57
CA THR A 188 -14.31 0.73 -17.46
C THR A 188 -14.99 0.56 -18.82
N ILE A 189 -14.48 1.19 -19.89
CA ILE A 189 -14.98 0.98 -21.26
C ILE A 189 -14.82 -0.48 -21.69
N LEU A 190 -13.68 -1.12 -21.41
CA LEU A 190 -13.46 -2.52 -21.75
C LEU A 190 -14.39 -3.46 -20.98
N ALA A 191 -14.61 -3.19 -19.69
CA ALA A 191 -15.59 -3.92 -18.89
C ALA A 191 -17.02 -3.73 -19.40
N TRP A 192 -17.35 -2.51 -19.86
CA TRP A 192 -18.62 -2.23 -20.51
C TRP A 192 -18.80 -3.00 -21.82
N LEU A 193 -17.81 -2.99 -22.69
CA LEU A 193 -17.85 -3.76 -23.94
C LEU A 193 -18.07 -5.27 -23.66
N SER A 194 -17.45 -5.80 -22.62
CA SER A 194 -17.66 -7.20 -22.23
C SER A 194 -19.09 -7.49 -21.73
N SER A 195 -19.79 -6.49 -21.16
CA SER A 195 -21.19 -6.66 -20.72
C SER A 195 -22.15 -6.94 -21.87
N PHE A 196 -21.85 -6.48 -23.10
CA PHE A 196 -22.65 -6.79 -24.30
C PHE A 196 -22.70 -8.28 -24.60
N LEU A 197 -21.67 -9.05 -24.23
CA LEU A 197 -21.66 -10.49 -24.41
C LEU A 197 -22.80 -11.20 -23.64
N SER A 198 -23.37 -10.57 -22.64
CA SER A 198 -24.49 -11.06 -21.85
C SER A 198 -25.85 -10.55 -22.33
N THR A 199 -25.90 -9.72 -23.40
CA THR A 199 -27.18 -9.23 -23.95
C THR A 199 -27.92 -10.35 -24.70
N PRO A 200 -29.28 -10.39 -24.66
CA PRO A 200 -30.06 -11.46 -25.30
C PRO A 200 -29.76 -11.60 -26.80
N THR A 201 -29.51 -10.48 -27.48
CA THR A 201 -29.22 -10.46 -28.93
C THR A 201 -27.90 -11.15 -29.26
N VAL A 202 -26.84 -10.87 -28.51
CA VAL A 202 -25.53 -11.49 -28.69
C VAL A 202 -25.57 -12.95 -28.26
N GLN A 203 -26.22 -13.26 -27.13
CA GLN A 203 -26.39 -14.63 -26.64
C GLN A 203 -27.12 -15.53 -27.64
N ALA A 204 -28.12 -15.00 -28.37
CA ALA A 204 -28.81 -15.74 -29.41
C ALA A 204 -27.91 -16.08 -30.62
N ALA A 205 -26.96 -15.20 -30.94
CA ALA A 205 -26.02 -15.38 -32.05
C ALA A 205 -24.81 -16.28 -31.69
N LEU A 206 -24.55 -16.52 -30.41
CA LEU A 206 -23.43 -17.33 -29.95
C LEU A 206 -23.72 -18.84 -30.08
N PRO A 207 -22.67 -19.66 -30.37
CA PRO A 207 -22.75 -21.13 -30.27
C PRO A 207 -23.22 -21.59 -28.88
N GLU A 208 -24.02 -22.63 -28.80
CA GLU A 208 -24.63 -23.11 -27.54
C GLU A 208 -23.61 -23.38 -26.42
N PHE A 209 -22.43 -23.91 -26.77
CA PHE A 209 -21.39 -24.24 -25.81
C PHE A 209 -20.71 -22.98 -25.19
N LEU A 210 -20.76 -21.83 -25.86
CA LEU A 210 -20.19 -20.56 -25.37
C LEU A 210 -21.16 -19.76 -24.51
N ARG A 211 -22.46 -19.95 -24.70
CA ARG A 211 -23.50 -19.18 -23.97
C ARG A 211 -23.33 -19.26 -22.45
N PRO A 212 -23.21 -20.44 -21.81
CA PRO A 212 -23.08 -20.52 -20.36
C PRO A 212 -21.74 -19.97 -19.83
N ILE A 213 -20.70 -19.92 -20.66
CA ILE A 213 -19.37 -19.42 -20.30
C ILE A 213 -19.33 -17.89 -20.33
N LEU A 214 -19.97 -17.29 -21.34
CA LEU A 214 -19.95 -15.84 -21.56
C LEU A 214 -21.11 -15.11 -20.92
N PHE A 215 -22.14 -15.82 -20.43
CA PHE A 215 -23.26 -15.19 -19.74
C PHE A 215 -22.93 -14.86 -18.30
N THR A 216 -23.17 -13.61 -17.89
CA THR A 216 -23.12 -13.21 -16.47
C THR A 216 -24.46 -12.68 -16.00
N LYS A 217 -24.84 -13.05 -14.79
CA LYS A 217 -26.02 -12.51 -14.09
C LYS A 217 -25.77 -11.11 -13.56
N THR A 218 -24.52 -10.68 -13.47
CA THR A 218 -24.09 -9.39 -12.89
C THR A 218 -23.26 -8.57 -13.88
N PRO A 219 -23.80 -8.22 -15.07
CA PRO A 219 -23.03 -7.63 -16.18
C PRO A 219 -22.43 -6.25 -15.86
N TRP A 220 -22.98 -5.56 -14.87
CA TRP A 220 -22.58 -4.19 -14.53
C TRP A 220 -21.51 -4.08 -13.44
N HIS A 221 -21.36 -5.09 -12.60
CA HIS A 221 -20.40 -5.07 -11.49
C HIS A 221 -18.94 -5.02 -11.93
N PRO A 222 -18.53 -5.66 -13.06
CA PRO A 222 -17.18 -5.54 -13.58
C PRO A 222 -16.72 -4.11 -13.83
N LEU A 223 -17.64 -3.19 -14.17
CA LEU A 223 -17.32 -1.77 -14.41
C LEU A 223 -16.78 -1.08 -13.15
N LEU A 224 -17.25 -1.48 -11.98
CA LEU A 224 -16.77 -0.95 -10.69
C LEU A 224 -15.48 -1.64 -10.25
N ALA A 225 -15.38 -2.95 -10.46
CA ALA A 225 -14.27 -3.75 -9.98
C ALA A 225 -12.99 -3.57 -10.82
N CYS A 226 -13.12 -3.37 -12.14
CA CYS A 226 -11.99 -3.38 -13.09
C CYS A 226 -10.93 -2.28 -12.84
N ALA A 227 -11.29 -1.18 -12.17
CA ALA A 227 -10.39 -0.09 -11.86
C ALA A 227 -9.83 -0.13 -10.43
N LEU A 228 -10.22 -1.10 -9.60
CA LEU A 228 -9.83 -1.13 -8.18
C LEU A 228 -8.33 -1.39 -7.93
N TYR A 229 -7.58 -1.86 -8.94
CA TYR A 229 -6.12 -1.93 -8.86
C TYR A 229 -5.45 -0.55 -8.71
N ILE A 230 -6.17 0.53 -9.04
CA ILE A 230 -5.71 1.93 -8.89
C ILE A 230 -5.90 2.41 -7.45
N VAL A 231 -6.85 1.84 -6.70
CA VAL A 231 -7.14 2.29 -5.33
C VAL A 231 -5.88 2.26 -4.47
N PRO A 232 -5.45 3.41 -3.96
CA PRO A 232 -4.18 3.56 -3.27
C PRO A 232 -4.26 3.08 -1.81
N GLY A 233 -4.59 1.81 -1.58
CA GLY A 233 -4.82 1.25 -0.24
C GLY A 233 -3.60 1.34 0.68
N VAL A 234 -2.38 1.11 0.18
CA VAL A 234 -1.14 1.25 0.98
C VAL A 234 -0.92 2.68 1.45
N PRO A 235 -0.94 3.71 0.57
CA PRO A 235 -0.82 5.10 1.00
C PRO A 235 -1.92 5.53 1.97
N LEU A 236 -3.16 5.05 1.80
CA LEU A 236 -4.28 5.35 2.70
C LEU A 236 -4.02 4.81 4.12
N ILE A 237 -3.65 3.53 4.24
CA ILE A 237 -3.33 2.92 5.54
C ILE A 237 -2.13 3.62 6.18
N ASN A 238 -1.10 3.94 5.40
CA ASN A 238 0.08 4.64 5.90
C ASN A 238 -0.22 6.07 6.32
N ALA A 239 -1.12 6.79 5.62
CA ALA A 239 -1.54 8.14 6.03
C ALA A 239 -2.16 8.11 7.43
N VAL A 240 -3.09 7.18 7.69
CA VAL A 240 -3.70 7.04 9.02
C VAL A 240 -2.67 6.58 10.06
N ASN A 241 -1.78 5.64 9.72
CA ASN A 241 -0.71 5.23 10.63
C ASN A 241 0.24 6.39 10.98
N ASP A 242 0.59 7.23 10.02
CA ASP A 242 1.44 8.40 10.25
C ASP A 242 0.74 9.41 11.18
N LEU A 243 -0.57 9.64 11.02
CA LEU A 243 -1.36 10.48 11.92
C LEU A 243 -1.39 9.91 13.36
N LEU A 244 -1.61 8.60 13.51
CA LEU A 244 -1.62 7.93 14.80
C LEU A 244 -0.24 7.90 15.49
N ASP A 245 0.84 7.84 14.72
CA ASP A 245 2.23 7.89 15.21
C ASP A 245 2.73 9.36 15.38
N ASN A 246 1.83 10.35 15.32
CA ASN A 246 2.10 11.79 15.48
C ASN A 246 3.00 12.42 14.39
N HIS A 247 3.02 11.84 13.20
CA HIS A 247 3.64 12.41 12.00
C HIS A 247 2.59 13.13 11.15
N ILE A 248 1.96 14.17 11.73
CA ILE A 248 0.75 14.81 11.20
C ILE A 248 0.98 15.38 9.80
N ASN A 249 2.06 16.14 9.58
CA ASN A 249 2.34 16.76 8.28
C ASN A 249 2.48 15.70 7.17
N THR A 250 3.29 14.67 7.39
CA THR A 250 3.49 13.59 6.43
C THR A 250 2.19 12.82 6.19
N GLY A 251 1.41 12.55 7.25
CA GLY A 251 0.12 11.86 7.17
C GLY A 251 -0.89 12.65 6.33
N LEU A 252 -1.01 13.97 6.55
CA LEU A 252 -1.91 14.84 5.78
C LEU A 252 -1.50 14.96 4.31
N VAL A 253 -0.22 15.16 4.02
CA VAL A 253 0.28 15.23 2.64
C VAL A 253 0.02 13.91 1.91
N ARG A 254 0.26 12.77 2.56
CA ARG A 254 -0.01 11.44 2.02
C ARG A 254 -1.51 11.22 1.78
N ALA A 255 -2.36 11.64 2.72
CA ALA A 255 -3.82 11.56 2.59
C ALA A 255 -4.32 12.40 1.41
N MET A 256 -3.82 13.63 1.25
CA MET A 256 -4.20 14.51 0.15
C MET A 256 -3.78 13.95 -1.22
N ASN A 257 -2.52 13.47 -1.34
CA ASN A 257 -2.05 12.81 -2.56
C ASN A 257 -2.94 11.61 -2.94
N THR A 258 -3.32 10.84 -1.94
CA THR A 258 -4.17 9.67 -2.11
C THR A 258 -5.57 10.05 -2.55
N LEU A 259 -6.14 11.10 -1.96
CA LEU A 259 -7.43 11.65 -2.35
C LEU A 259 -7.43 12.09 -3.83
N LEU A 260 -6.38 12.76 -4.29
CA LEU A 260 -6.24 13.17 -5.70
C LEU A 260 -6.22 11.96 -6.65
N ILE A 261 -5.56 10.85 -6.28
CA ILE A 261 -5.59 9.61 -7.06
C ILE A 261 -7.01 9.06 -7.15
N VAL A 262 -7.75 9.03 -6.03
CA VAL A 262 -9.13 8.52 -5.99
C VAL A 262 -10.07 9.41 -6.81
N ILE A 263 -9.90 10.73 -6.74
CA ILE A 263 -10.65 11.69 -7.58
C ILE A 263 -10.37 11.44 -9.07
N ALA A 264 -9.10 11.31 -9.46
CA ALA A 264 -8.71 11.06 -10.85
C ALA A 264 -9.29 9.73 -11.38
N MET A 265 -9.21 8.66 -10.56
CA MET A 265 -9.81 7.36 -10.88
C MET A 265 -11.33 7.48 -11.06
N SER A 266 -12.01 8.12 -10.11
CA SER A 266 -13.48 8.27 -10.14
C SER A 266 -13.94 9.11 -11.33
N PHE A 267 -13.18 10.15 -11.70
CA PHE A 267 -13.43 10.93 -12.90
C PHE A 267 -13.35 10.07 -14.16
N GLY A 268 -12.32 9.23 -14.29
CA GLY A 268 -12.17 8.31 -15.42
C GLY A 268 -13.33 7.32 -15.53
N ILE A 269 -13.73 6.69 -14.40
CA ILE A 269 -14.88 5.77 -14.37
C ILE A 269 -16.17 6.51 -14.76
N MET A 270 -16.42 7.69 -14.17
CA MET A 270 -17.61 8.48 -14.44
C MET A 270 -17.72 8.87 -15.92
N LEU A 271 -16.60 9.32 -16.52
CA LEU A 271 -16.56 9.67 -17.93
C LEU A 271 -16.91 8.46 -18.81
N ALA A 272 -16.41 7.27 -18.49
CA ALA A 272 -16.72 6.03 -19.19
C ALA A 272 -18.23 5.69 -19.11
N ILE A 273 -18.81 5.82 -17.90
CA ILE A 273 -20.25 5.57 -17.68
C ILE A 273 -21.10 6.56 -18.47
N LYS A 274 -20.73 7.84 -18.48
CA LYS A 274 -21.43 8.88 -19.26
C LYS A 274 -21.35 8.63 -20.78
N CYS A 275 -20.19 8.24 -21.30
CA CYS A 275 -20.04 7.87 -22.70
C CYS A 275 -20.90 6.65 -23.08
N GLY A 276 -21.17 5.75 -22.14
CA GLY A 276 -22.04 4.58 -22.34
C GLY A 276 -23.54 4.85 -22.16
N SER A 277 -23.95 6.06 -21.77
CA SER A 277 -25.35 6.44 -21.48
C SER A 277 -26.03 5.61 -20.36
N PHE A 278 -25.33 5.32 -19.27
CA PHE A 278 -25.79 4.46 -18.15
C PHE A 278 -26.30 5.25 -16.94
N ASP A 279 -27.24 6.16 -17.11
CA ASP A 279 -27.64 7.12 -16.08
C ASP A 279 -28.22 6.52 -14.77
N GLY A 280 -28.67 5.26 -14.75
CA GLY A 280 -29.18 4.58 -13.54
C GLY A 280 -28.17 3.69 -12.81
N PHE A 281 -27.03 3.45 -13.42
CA PHE A 281 -26.13 2.35 -13.07
C PHE A 281 -25.47 2.39 -11.68
N ALA A 282 -25.09 3.57 -11.19
CA ALA A 282 -24.29 3.66 -9.96
C ALA A 282 -25.13 3.70 -8.67
N LYS A 283 -26.43 3.97 -8.77
CA LYS A 283 -27.31 4.19 -7.63
C LYS A 283 -27.78 2.88 -6.99
N ASP A 284 -28.01 1.82 -7.77
CA ASP A 284 -28.77 0.64 -7.34
C ASP A 284 -28.05 -0.70 -7.33
N LEU A 285 -26.72 -0.72 -7.58
CA LEU A 285 -25.97 -1.97 -7.54
C LEU A 285 -25.80 -2.50 -6.11
N PRO A 286 -26.42 -3.64 -5.77
CA PRO A 286 -26.22 -4.24 -4.45
C PRO A 286 -24.77 -4.67 -4.28
N THR A 287 -24.16 -4.27 -3.18
CA THR A 287 -22.83 -4.72 -2.77
C THR A 287 -22.89 -5.74 -1.63
N ILE A 288 -24.05 -6.37 -1.47
CA ILE A 288 -24.28 -7.34 -0.40
C ILE A 288 -23.68 -8.67 -0.85
N PRO A 289 -22.76 -9.25 -0.08
CA PRO A 289 -22.23 -10.57 -0.37
C PRO A 289 -23.34 -11.63 -0.29
N HIS A 290 -23.47 -12.44 -1.34
CA HIS A 290 -24.44 -13.55 -1.40
C HIS A 290 -23.78 -14.92 -1.56
N HIS A 291 -22.44 -14.97 -1.61
CA HIS A 291 -21.70 -16.21 -1.76
C HIS A 291 -21.44 -16.90 -0.42
N SER A 292 -21.20 -18.20 -0.49
CA SER A 292 -20.72 -18.96 0.66
C SER A 292 -19.31 -18.58 1.07
N PHE A 293 -18.95 -18.82 2.32
CA PHE A 293 -17.62 -18.46 2.86
C PHE A 293 -16.45 -19.06 2.07
N TYR A 294 -16.58 -20.26 1.50
CA TYR A 294 -15.51 -20.85 0.70
C TYR A 294 -15.24 -20.08 -0.59
N VAL A 295 -16.27 -19.54 -1.25
CA VAL A 295 -16.12 -18.69 -2.44
C VAL A 295 -15.42 -17.37 -2.08
N TYR A 296 -15.80 -16.75 -0.96
CA TYR A 296 -15.11 -15.57 -0.46
C TYR A 296 -13.67 -15.85 -0.08
N ALA A 297 -13.37 -17.01 0.52
CA ALA A 297 -12.02 -17.43 0.86
C ALA A 297 -11.12 -17.55 -0.40
N ILE A 298 -11.63 -18.19 -1.44
CA ILE A 298 -10.90 -18.31 -2.72
C ILE A 298 -10.68 -16.95 -3.36
N ALA A 299 -11.72 -16.13 -3.44
CA ALA A 299 -11.65 -14.78 -3.99
C ALA A 299 -10.67 -13.87 -3.22
N ALA A 300 -10.68 -13.96 -1.89
CA ALA A 300 -9.77 -13.22 -1.03
C ALA A 300 -8.31 -13.64 -1.23
N ALA A 301 -8.04 -14.94 -1.34
CA ALA A 301 -6.70 -15.46 -1.64
C ALA A 301 -6.19 -14.94 -2.98
N ILE A 302 -7.01 -15.05 -4.03
CA ILE A 302 -6.68 -14.56 -5.38
C ILE A 302 -6.41 -13.05 -5.37
N SER A 303 -7.29 -12.27 -4.74
CA SER A 303 -7.17 -10.82 -4.65
C SER A 303 -5.91 -10.40 -3.87
N ALA A 304 -5.66 -11.00 -2.70
CA ALA A 304 -4.49 -10.70 -1.88
C ALA A 304 -3.17 -11.02 -2.62
N MET A 305 -3.08 -12.17 -3.31
CA MET A 305 -1.93 -12.51 -4.14
C MET A 305 -1.76 -11.56 -5.33
N GLY A 306 -2.85 -11.15 -5.96
CA GLY A 306 -2.84 -10.17 -7.04
C GLY A 306 -2.23 -8.84 -6.58
N PHE A 307 -2.67 -8.30 -5.45
CA PHE A 307 -2.07 -7.09 -4.87
C PHE A 307 -0.61 -7.30 -4.44
N ALA A 308 -0.25 -8.47 -3.94
CA ALA A 308 1.12 -8.76 -3.57
C ALA A 308 2.08 -8.67 -4.77
N THR A 309 1.65 -9.06 -5.99
CA THR A 309 2.45 -8.87 -7.21
C THR A 309 2.62 -7.40 -7.56
N ILE A 310 1.54 -6.59 -7.47
CA ILE A 310 1.56 -5.15 -7.71
C ILE A 310 2.52 -4.44 -6.74
N TYR A 311 2.56 -4.89 -5.48
CA TYR A 311 3.40 -4.31 -4.42
C TYR A 311 4.83 -4.85 -4.40
N ASN A 312 5.22 -5.62 -5.41
CA ASN A 312 6.56 -6.18 -5.56
C ASN A 312 6.99 -7.07 -4.38
N ILE A 313 6.10 -7.97 -3.95
CA ILE A 313 6.38 -8.89 -2.84
C ILE A 313 6.90 -10.22 -3.38
N PRO A 314 8.00 -10.79 -2.83
CA PRO A 314 8.57 -12.05 -3.31
C PRO A 314 7.59 -13.22 -3.24
N TYR A 315 7.62 -14.12 -4.23
CA TYR A 315 6.72 -15.28 -4.35
C TYR A 315 6.71 -16.18 -3.10
N ARG A 316 7.82 -16.28 -2.38
CA ARG A 316 7.92 -17.07 -1.14
C ARG A 316 6.92 -16.64 -0.05
N LEU A 317 6.42 -15.40 -0.10
CA LEU A 317 5.45 -14.86 0.86
C LEU A 317 4.01 -15.00 0.37
N MET A 318 3.79 -15.37 -0.91
CA MET A 318 2.46 -15.46 -1.51
C MET A 318 1.51 -16.43 -0.77
N PRO A 319 1.92 -17.65 -0.38
CA PRO A 319 1.04 -18.55 0.37
C PRO A 319 0.58 -17.95 1.70
N TRP A 320 1.49 -17.27 2.40
CA TRP A 320 1.15 -16.61 3.66
C TRP A 320 0.18 -15.45 3.48
N ILE A 321 0.37 -14.66 2.42
CA ILE A 321 -0.52 -13.53 2.08
C ILE A 321 -1.90 -14.04 1.67
N ALA A 322 -1.97 -15.13 0.90
CA ALA A 322 -3.22 -15.78 0.53
C ALA A 322 -4.03 -16.20 1.77
N VAL A 323 -3.39 -16.92 2.68
CA VAL A 323 -4.01 -17.33 3.96
C VAL A 323 -4.41 -16.10 4.79
N GLY A 324 -3.56 -15.07 4.82
CA GLY A 324 -3.86 -13.82 5.50
C GLY A 324 -5.10 -13.12 4.92
N GLY A 325 -5.23 -13.08 3.61
CA GLY A 325 -6.41 -12.55 2.91
C GLY A 325 -7.67 -13.32 3.24
N ILE A 326 -7.60 -14.66 3.24
CA ILE A 326 -8.72 -15.54 3.65
C ILE A 326 -9.17 -15.18 5.07
N ILE A 327 -8.26 -15.19 6.03
CA ILE A 327 -8.58 -14.89 7.44
C ILE A 327 -9.22 -13.51 7.55
N CYS A 328 -8.63 -12.51 6.90
CA CYS A 328 -9.10 -11.13 6.98
C CYS A 328 -10.52 -10.96 6.43
N VAL A 329 -10.79 -11.46 5.21
CA VAL A 329 -12.10 -11.32 4.55
C VAL A 329 -13.16 -12.17 5.22
N CYS A 330 -12.85 -13.43 5.56
CA CYS A 330 -13.83 -14.30 6.23
C CYS A 330 -14.20 -13.77 7.62
N THR A 331 -13.23 -13.25 8.39
CA THR A 331 -13.51 -12.62 9.69
C THR A 331 -14.36 -11.36 9.51
N ARG A 332 -14.01 -10.47 8.54
CA ARG A 332 -14.86 -9.31 8.24
C ARG A 332 -16.27 -9.71 7.89
N ASN A 333 -16.45 -10.68 6.99
CA ASN A 333 -17.77 -11.11 6.54
C ASN A 333 -18.57 -11.77 7.68
N PHE A 334 -17.93 -12.59 8.51
CA PHE A 334 -18.58 -13.17 9.70
C PHE A 334 -19.09 -12.12 10.67
N VAL A 335 -18.33 -11.07 10.91
CA VAL A 335 -18.76 -9.98 11.80
C VAL A 335 -19.81 -9.08 11.14
N PHE A 336 -19.70 -8.87 9.82
CA PHE A 336 -20.53 -7.94 9.06
C PHE A 336 -21.90 -8.50 8.71
N LEU A 337 -21.98 -9.77 8.23
CA LEU A 337 -23.20 -10.34 7.66
C LEU A 337 -24.28 -10.53 8.73
N ASP A 338 -25.52 -10.24 8.34
CA ASP A 338 -26.69 -10.55 9.15
C ASP A 338 -27.05 -12.03 8.98
N PRO A 339 -27.41 -12.76 10.06
CA PRO A 339 -27.87 -14.15 9.99
C PRO A 339 -29.06 -14.37 9.05
N SER A 340 -29.89 -13.35 8.83
CA SER A 340 -31.03 -13.39 7.91
C SER A 340 -30.65 -13.60 6.45
N THR A 341 -29.37 -13.35 6.08
CA THR A 341 -28.85 -13.52 4.70
C THR A 341 -28.52 -14.97 4.32
N GLY A 342 -28.77 -15.94 5.20
CA GLY A 342 -28.47 -17.36 4.98
C GLY A 342 -27.02 -17.75 5.23
N ASN A 343 -26.15 -16.82 5.61
CA ASN A 343 -24.78 -17.05 6.04
C ASN A 343 -24.66 -16.87 7.56
N ALA A 344 -23.76 -17.61 8.19
CA ALA A 344 -23.44 -17.37 9.59
C ALA A 344 -22.80 -15.98 9.76
N GLY A 345 -23.35 -15.15 10.65
CA GLY A 345 -22.84 -13.80 10.86
C GLY A 345 -23.34 -13.18 12.16
N LEU A 346 -22.73 -12.06 12.56
CA LEU A 346 -23.06 -11.34 13.80
C LEU A 346 -23.91 -10.07 13.56
N GLY A 347 -24.04 -9.59 12.31
CA GLY A 347 -24.81 -8.39 11.97
C GLY A 347 -24.26 -7.07 12.53
N LEU A 348 -22.98 -7.01 12.92
CA LEU A 348 -22.38 -5.82 13.56
C LEU A 348 -21.93 -4.71 12.58
N GLY A 349 -22.18 -4.90 11.29
CA GLY A 349 -21.88 -3.91 10.26
C GLY A 349 -20.43 -3.96 9.74
N ILE A 350 -20.25 -3.34 8.56
CA ILE A 350 -18.99 -3.41 7.78
C ILE A 350 -17.81 -2.74 8.50
N VAL A 351 -18.04 -1.69 9.26
CA VAL A 351 -17.03 -0.92 9.99
C VAL A 351 -16.37 -1.79 11.05
N VAL A 352 -17.19 -2.41 11.92
CA VAL A 352 -16.72 -3.32 12.98
C VAL A 352 -16.10 -4.57 12.39
N GLY A 353 -16.70 -5.14 11.34
CA GLY A 353 -16.15 -6.28 10.63
C GLY A 353 -14.73 -6.01 10.08
N SER A 354 -14.53 -4.84 9.50
CA SER A 354 -13.22 -4.43 8.95
C SER A 354 -12.16 -4.23 10.04
N LEU A 355 -12.54 -3.68 11.20
CA LEU A 355 -11.68 -3.60 12.37
C LEU A 355 -11.25 -4.99 12.86
N CYS A 356 -12.20 -5.89 13.03
CA CYS A 356 -11.93 -7.25 13.53
C CYS A 356 -11.06 -8.04 12.56
N GLY A 357 -11.35 -8.01 11.25
CA GLY A 357 -10.57 -8.71 10.22
C GLY A 357 -9.12 -8.22 10.14
N SER A 358 -8.92 -6.91 10.11
CA SER A 358 -7.58 -6.31 10.07
C SER A 358 -6.80 -6.50 11.38
N ALA A 359 -7.46 -6.43 12.53
CA ALA A 359 -6.82 -6.65 13.83
C ALA A 359 -6.36 -8.10 14.00
N LEU A 360 -7.20 -9.06 13.64
CA LEU A 360 -6.86 -10.48 13.76
C LEU A 360 -5.63 -10.84 12.93
N ILE A 361 -5.61 -10.46 11.66
CA ILE A 361 -4.45 -10.74 10.80
C ILE A 361 -3.20 -9.98 11.25
N SER A 362 -3.35 -8.76 11.79
CA SER A 362 -2.24 -8.00 12.37
C SER A 362 -1.62 -8.74 13.57
N ILE A 363 -2.43 -9.27 14.47
CA ILE A 363 -1.97 -10.07 15.63
C ILE A 363 -1.21 -11.32 15.18
N ILE A 364 -1.75 -12.07 14.22
CA ILE A 364 -1.10 -13.27 13.67
C ILE A 364 0.25 -12.89 13.06
N ASN A 365 0.30 -11.81 12.29
CA ASN A 365 1.51 -11.37 11.60
C ASN A 365 2.59 -10.82 12.53
N ILE A 366 2.28 -10.40 13.76
CA ILE A 366 3.29 -10.02 14.77
C ILE A 366 4.22 -11.20 15.07
N LYS A 367 3.66 -12.40 15.20
CA LYS A 367 4.46 -13.64 15.40
C LYS A 367 5.13 -14.08 14.10
N ALA A 368 4.43 -13.98 12.97
CA ALA A 368 4.93 -14.37 11.65
C ALA A 368 6.18 -13.59 11.20
N VAL A 369 6.35 -12.34 11.64
CA VAL A 369 7.56 -11.53 11.38
C VAL A 369 8.85 -12.28 11.75
N HIS A 370 8.85 -13.04 12.84
CA HIS A 370 10.03 -13.77 13.29
C HIS A 370 10.32 -15.01 12.44
N ILE A 371 9.27 -15.67 11.94
CA ILE A 371 9.38 -16.88 11.11
C ILE A 371 9.77 -16.49 9.68
N LEU A 372 9.12 -15.47 9.14
CA LEU A 372 9.28 -15.05 7.73
C LEU A 372 10.46 -14.08 7.52
N HIS A 373 11.06 -13.58 8.59
CA HIS A 373 12.13 -12.55 8.55
C HIS A 373 11.78 -11.36 7.66
N THR A 374 10.51 -10.94 7.73
CA THR A 374 9.93 -9.90 6.87
C THR A 374 9.23 -8.86 7.74
N PRO A 375 9.33 -7.56 7.40
CA PRO A 375 8.65 -6.51 8.15
C PRO A 375 7.13 -6.74 8.20
N HIS A 376 6.51 -6.50 9.37
CA HIS A 376 5.08 -6.72 9.62
C HIS A 376 4.17 -6.14 8.52
N GLN A 377 4.41 -4.90 8.09
CA GLN A 377 3.58 -4.25 7.08
C GLN A 377 3.66 -4.92 5.70
N CYS A 378 4.83 -5.48 5.32
CA CYS A 378 5.00 -6.14 4.03
C CYS A 378 4.14 -7.40 3.88
N ILE A 379 3.71 -8.01 4.99
CA ILE A 379 2.84 -9.19 4.99
C ILE A 379 1.40 -8.86 5.39
N THR A 380 1.19 -7.83 6.23
CA THR A 380 -0.14 -7.47 6.72
C THR A 380 -0.91 -6.63 5.71
N ILE A 381 -0.29 -5.61 5.10
CA ILE A 381 -1.00 -4.71 4.19
C ILE A 381 -1.60 -5.46 2.99
N PRO A 382 -0.88 -6.30 2.22
CA PRO A 382 -1.50 -7.01 1.10
C PRO A 382 -2.62 -7.96 1.52
N ALA A 383 -2.56 -8.51 2.73
CA ALA A 383 -3.61 -9.36 3.28
C ALA A 383 -4.89 -8.58 3.66
N VAL A 384 -4.78 -7.30 4.03
CA VAL A 384 -5.95 -6.46 4.38
C VAL A 384 -6.48 -5.64 3.20
N ILE A 385 -5.73 -5.47 2.11
CA ILE A 385 -6.21 -4.71 0.94
C ILE A 385 -7.55 -5.23 0.41
N PRO A 386 -7.85 -6.53 0.36
CA PRO A 386 -9.14 -7.02 -0.11
C PRO A 386 -10.37 -6.50 0.67
N ILE A 387 -10.20 -5.92 1.86
CA ILE A 387 -11.29 -5.30 2.62
C ILE A 387 -11.33 -3.76 2.51
N VAL A 388 -10.41 -3.14 1.78
CA VAL A 388 -10.39 -1.68 1.57
C VAL A 388 -11.65 -1.24 0.81
N PRO A 389 -12.33 -0.18 1.27
CA PRO A 389 -13.65 0.21 0.79
C PRO A 389 -13.62 1.00 -0.54
N GLY A 390 -12.94 0.47 -1.57
CA GLY A 390 -12.76 1.16 -2.86
C GLY A 390 -14.08 1.53 -3.54
N VAL A 391 -15.09 0.66 -3.48
CA VAL A 391 -16.41 0.94 -4.05
C VAL A 391 -17.16 2.01 -3.28
N LEU A 392 -17.09 2.02 -1.95
CA LEU A 392 -17.72 3.09 -1.15
C LEU A 392 -17.09 4.46 -1.46
N MET A 393 -15.77 4.51 -1.60
CA MET A 393 -15.06 5.73 -1.97
C MET A 393 -15.46 6.22 -3.36
N TYR A 394 -15.51 5.32 -4.34
CA TYR A 394 -15.97 5.64 -5.68
C TYR A 394 -17.43 6.16 -5.69
N ARG A 395 -18.35 5.45 -5.02
CA ARG A 395 -19.76 5.83 -4.93
C ARG A 395 -19.96 7.19 -4.27
N ALA A 396 -19.19 7.49 -3.24
CA ALA A 396 -19.19 8.80 -2.60
C ALA A 396 -18.85 9.90 -3.62
N LEU A 397 -17.72 9.75 -4.32
CA LEU A 397 -17.28 10.74 -5.30
C LEU A 397 -18.20 10.83 -6.51
N TYR A 398 -18.69 9.69 -7.02
CA TYR A 398 -19.68 9.68 -8.11
C TYR A 398 -20.97 10.41 -7.70
N GLY A 399 -21.47 10.17 -6.48
CA GLY A 399 -22.62 10.87 -5.93
C GLY A 399 -22.39 12.37 -5.84
N PHE A 400 -21.22 12.82 -5.33
CA PHE A 400 -20.88 14.25 -5.27
C PHE A 400 -20.74 14.91 -6.65
N MET A 401 -20.16 14.22 -7.62
CA MET A 401 -19.95 14.76 -8.99
C MET A 401 -21.25 14.77 -9.81
N GLY A 402 -22.21 13.91 -9.50
CA GLY A 402 -23.50 13.79 -10.20
C GLY A 402 -24.67 14.52 -9.53
N MET A 403 -24.42 15.30 -8.47
CA MET A 403 -25.46 15.99 -7.72
C MET A 403 -26.24 16.99 -8.59
N GLN A 404 -27.56 16.84 -8.59
CA GLN A 404 -28.51 17.79 -9.19
C GLN A 404 -29.27 18.62 -8.14
N GLY A 405 -28.81 18.62 -6.89
CA GLY A 405 -29.40 19.38 -5.79
C GLY A 405 -30.54 18.66 -5.04
N VAL A 406 -30.78 17.40 -5.34
CA VAL A 406 -31.78 16.60 -4.61
C VAL A 406 -31.20 16.13 -3.26
N VAL A 407 -31.91 16.43 -2.16
CA VAL A 407 -31.49 16.11 -0.78
C VAL A 407 -31.14 14.62 -0.61
N GLY A 408 -31.93 13.72 -1.21
CA GLY A 408 -31.66 12.28 -1.18
C GLY A 408 -30.31 11.88 -1.77
N GLU A 409 -29.88 12.50 -2.87
CA GLU A 409 -28.58 12.23 -3.52
C GLU A 409 -27.42 12.67 -2.63
N VAL A 410 -27.53 13.85 -2.01
CA VAL A 410 -26.55 14.35 -1.03
C VAL A 410 -26.41 13.39 0.14
N THR A 411 -27.53 12.93 0.70
CA THR A 411 -27.57 12.03 1.85
C THR A 411 -26.90 10.69 1.52
N HIS A 412 -27.18 10.11 0.35
CA HIS A 412 -26.56 8.86 -0.09
C HIS A 412 -25.05 9.01 -0.33
N ALA A 413 -24.61 10.06 -1.04
CA ALA A 413 -23.20 10.34 -1.29
C ALA A 413 -22.44 10.54 0.04
N MET A 414 -23.01 11.29 0.96
CA MET A 414 -22.45 11.53 2.29
C MET A 414 -22.36 10.23 3.11
N SER A 415 -23.40 9.38 3.08
CA SER A 415 -23.40 8.07 3.75
C SER A 415 -22.26 7.18 3.23
N PHE A 416 -22.05 7.11 1.92
CA PHE A 416 -20.93 6.35 1.34
C PHE A 416 -19.57 6.94 1.74
N ALA A 417 -19.44 8.26 1.79
CA ALA A 417 -18.20 8.95 2.19
C ALA A 417 -17.86 8.65 3.67
N ILE A 418 -18.85 8.77 4.56
CA ILE A 418 -18.68 8.52 5.99
C ILE A 418 -18.33 7.04 6.23
N ASN A 419 -19.11 6.11 5.67
CA ASN A 419 -18.87 4.68 5.83
C ASN A 419 -17.51 4.27 5.25
N GLY A 420 -17.15 4.75 4.07
CA GLY A 420 -15.85 4.49 3.44
C GLY A 420 -14.69 4.99 4.29
N SER A 421 -14.80 6.20 4.84
CA SER A 421 -13.79 6.79 5.73
C SER A 421 -13.67 6.03 7.05
N LEU A 422 -14.79 5.65 7.67
CA LEU A 422 -14.80 4.88 8.92
C LEU A 422 -14.19 3.49 8.72
N VAL A 423 -14.56 2.79 7.64
CA VAL A 423 -13.96 1.47 7.31
C VAL A 423 -12.44 1.62 7.15
N LEU A 424 -11.96 2.65 6.44
CA LEU A 424 -10.54 2.88 6.24
C LEU A 424 -9.80 3.14 7.57
N VAL A 425 -10.35 4.02 8.42
CA VAL A 425 -9.80 4.30 9.75
C VAL A 425 -9.78 3.02 10.59
N CYS A 426 -10.85 2.24 10.58
CA CYS A 426 -10.92 0.96 11.31
C CYS A 426 -9.92 -0.06 10.81
N ILE A 427 -9.68 -0.17 9.49
CA ILE A 427 -8.61 -1.04 8.95
C ILE A 427 -7.24 -0.58 9.47
N ALA A 428 -6.95 0.70 9.40
CA ALA A 428 -5.68 1.23 9.86
C ALA A 428 -5.49 1.05 11.38
N LEU A 429 -6.52 1.30 12.18
CA LEU A 429 -6.52 1.03 13.63
C LEU A 429 -6.31 -0.46 13.92
N GLY A 430 -7.00 -1.35 13.19
CA GLY A 430 -6.83 -2.79 13.32
C GLY A 430 -5.41 -3.26 12.99
N VAL A 431 -4.75 -2.64 12.02
CA VAL A 431 -3.34 -2.93 11.71
C VAL A 431 -2.40 -2.30 12.74
N ALA A 432 -2.65 -1.06 13.16
CA ALA A 432 -1.76 -0.27 14.03
C ALA A 432 -1.81 -0.69 15.50
N ILE A 433 -3.00 -0.83 16.07
CA ILE A 433 -3.18 -1.06 17.50
C ILE A 433 -2.46 -2.32 17.99
N PRO A 434 -2.65 -3.51 17.39
CA PRO A 434 -1.91 -4.70 17.83
C PRO A 434 -0.40 -4.54 17.72
N ASN A 435 0.07 -3.85 16.68
CA ASN A 435 1.48 -3.58 16.47
C ASN A 435 2.05 -2.60 17.52
N ILE A 436 1.29 -1.61 17.98
CA ILE A 436 1.67 -0.69 19.06
C ILE A 436 1.84 -1.45 20.38
N PHE A 437 0.88 -2.31 20.73
CA PHE A 437 0.98 -3.15 21.92
C PHE A 437 2.15 -4.12 21.84
N ALA A 438 2.33 -4.78 20.69
CA ALA A 438 3.46 -5.68 20.49
C ALA A 438 4.81 -4.95 20.56
N LYS A 439 4.91 -3.72 20.07
CA LYS A 439 6.10 -2.87 20.24
C LYS A 439 6.45 -2.69 21.72
N LYS A 440 5.45 -2.50 22.58
CA LYS A 440 5.65 -2.33 24.02
C LYS A 440 6.31 -3.57 24.66
N TRP A 441 6.03 -4.76 24.13
CA TRP A 441 6.57 -6.04 24.64
C TRP A 441 7.88 -6.47 23.95
N ILE A 442 7.99 -6.24 22.64
CA ILE A 442 9.12 -6.70 21.82
C ILE A 442 10.22 -5.64 21.70
N ALA A 443 9.87 -4.35 21.78
CA ALA A 443 10.82 -3.24 21.62
C ALA A 443 11.94 -3.22 22.67
N PRO A 444 11.74 -3.56 23.97
CA PRO A 444 12.82 -3.53 24.94
C PRO A 444 13.98 -4.42 24.51
N HIS A 445 13.71 -5.64 24.05
CA HIS A 445 14.74 -6.59 23.60
C HIS A 445 15.50 -6.10 22.35
N ARG A 446 14.79 -5.50 21.40
CA ARG A 446 15.41 -4.94 20.18
C ARG A 446 16.21 -3.68 20.48
N LYS A 447 15.72 -2.82 21.36
CA LYS A 447 16.46 -1.63 21.82
C LYS A 447 17.71 -2.03 22.60
N ALA A 448 17.60 -2.97 23.53
CA ALA A 448 18.75 -3.47 24.28
C ALA A 448 19.80 -4.12 23.36
N LYS A 449 19.38 -4.91 22.37
CA LYS A 449 20.28 -5.48 21.37
C LYS A 449 20.98 -4.37 20.56
N LEU A 450 20.23 -3.38 20.08
CA LEU A 450 20.80 -2.26 19.34
C LEU A 450 21.76 -1.46 20.21
N GLN A 451 21.38 -1.17 21.45
CA GLN A 451 22.22 -0.43 22.40
C GLN A 451 23.54 -1.14 22.66
N ARG A 452 23.52 -2.46 22.92
CA ARG A 452 24.76 -3.25 23.07
C ARG A 452 25.67 -3.13 21.84
N MET A 453 25.11 -3.22 20.64
CA MET A 453 25.88 -3.07 19.40
C MET A 453 26.44 -1.66 19.21
N ILE A 454 25.73 -0.63 19.67
CA ILE A 454 26.21 0.75 19.70
C ILE A 454 27.38 0.88 20.68
N ASP A 455 27.23 0.35 21.90
CA ASP A 455 28.25 0.43 22.96
C ASP A 455 29.52 -0.29 22.53
N GLU A 456 29.41 -1.49 21.93
CA GLU A 456 30.54 -2.23 21.36
C GLU A 456 31.27 -1.43 20.26
N ARG A 457 30.53 -0.71 19.40
CA ARG A 457 31.13 0.13 18.36
C ARG A 457 31.78 1.38 18.93
N ARG A 458 31.19 1.96 19.98
CA ARG A 458 31.78 3.09 20.72
C ARG A 458 33.11 2.70 21.35
N GLN A 459 33.18 1.53 21.99
CA GLN A 459 34.43 0.99 22.57
C GLN A 459 35.52 0.72 21.51
N ARG A 460 35.13 0.39 20.27
CA ARG A 460 36.06 0.18 19.15
C ARG A 460 36.51 1.49 18.48
N GLY A 461 36.15 2.65 19.02
CA GLY A 461 36.50 3.96 18.45
C GLY A 461 35.86 4.26 17.08
N LYS A 462 34.75 3.59 16.73
CA LYS A 462 34.08 3.75 15.43
C LYS A 462 33.00 4.84 15.43
N PHE A 463 32.84 5.55 16.52
CA PHE A 463 31.94 6.71 16.58
C PHE A 463 32.63 7.95 16.07
N VAL A 464 31.85 8.85 15.48
CA VAL A 464 32.30 10.15 15.02
C VAL A 464 32.44 11.03 16.24
N ASP A 465 33.68 11.52 16.45
CA ASP A 465 33.92 12.60 17.42
C ASP A 465 33.78 13.92 16.67
N LEU A 466 32.71 14.64 16.93
CA LEU A 466 32.35 15.89 16.24
C LEU A 466 33.34 17.02 16.58
N HIS A 467 33.95 16.99 17.78
CA HIS A 467 34.98 17.96 18.18
C HIS A 467 36.23 17.92 17.28
N GLN A 468 36.48 16.77 16.61
CA GLN A 468 37.61 16.64 15.69
C GLN A 468 37.38 17.34 14.34
N TYR A 469 36.15 17.75 14.04
CA TYR A 469 35.79 18.27 12.71
C TYR A 469 35.92 19.78 12.57
N ASN A 470 36.01 20.54 13.68
CA ASN A 470 36.03 21.99 13.65
C ASN A 470 35.06 22.57 12.61
N ILE A 471 33.77 22.16 12.70
CA ILE A 471 32.76 22.53 11.73
C ILE A 471 32.27 23.94 12.05
#